data_5fee0f046df35c6d93568d713724d7b0
#
_entry.id   5fee0f046df35c6d93568d713724d7b0
#
_cell.length_a   1.000
_cell.length_b   1.000
_cell.length_c   1.000
_cell.angle_alpha   90.00
_cell.angle_beta   90.00
_cell.angle_gamma   90.00
#
_symmetry.space_group_name_H-M   'P 1'
#
loop_
_entity.id
_entity.type
_entity.pdbx_description
1 polymer ?
#
loop_
_entity_poly.entity_id
_entity_poly.type
_entity_poly.pdbx_seq_one_letter_code
_entity_poly.pdbx_strand_id
1 'polypeptide(L)'
;MNAILAIALVLVVMMFIVGGKQGLANFFALAANALLMILVVILMASGFNPIIVAVIFGLIILAATIFLSTNQLNVAGPAFVSALLIMTLLVGLILVVMTLSQTAGFGPEDSESLEGFSVYIGVSFPHILIATTLLGTLGAIAEAAIAVAAGMDEIKDQASSAGIKQMGHEIIGTALNTLFFGFFGGFSSLFIWFASLRYPFSQVINNKIFVGELLQVLISVIAVILTVPMTTWVVATRHAHRRKE
;
A
#
# COMPACT_ATOMS: atom_id res chain seq x y z
N MET A 1 0.97 17.16 -27.57
CA MET A 1 1.52 16.75 -26.27
C MET A 1 0.64 15.66 -25.72
N ASN A 2 1.19 14.51 -25.30
CA ASN A 2 0.38 13.42 -24.77
C ASN A 2 -0.28 13.88 -23.44
N ALA A 3 -1.57 13.55 -23.22
CA ALA A 3 -2.32 13.93 -22.02
C ALA A 3 -1.60 13.54 -20.73
N ILE A 4 -0.94 12.39 -20.70
CA ILE A 4 -0.15 11.91 -19.54
C ILE A 4 1.00 12.87 -19.24
N LEU A 5 1.73 13.31 -20.26
CA LEU A 5 2.83 14.27 -20.10
C LEU A 5 2.33 15.63 -19.57
N ALA A 6 1.18 16.08 -20.09
CA ALA A 6 0.56 17.32 -19.65
C ALA A 6 0.18 17.27 -18.16
N ILE A 7 -0.49 16.20 -17.75
CA ILE A 7 -0.89 16.01 -16.34
C ILE A 7 0.34 15.86 -15.44
N ALA A 8 1.38 15.13 -15.87
CA ALA A 8 2.62 15.00 -15.12
C ALA A 8 3.33 16.36 -14.92
N LEU A 9 3.37 17.21 -15.96
CA LEU A 9 3.94 18.55 -15.84
C LEU A 9 3.13 19.42 -14.87
N VAL A 10 1.79 19.39 -14.97
CA VAL A 10 0.92 20.11 -14.03
C VAL A 10 1.17 19.63 -12.60
N LEU A 11 1.29 18.32 -12.38
CA LEU A 11 1.58 17.74 -11.06
C LEU A 11 2.91 18.26 -10.50
N VAL A 12 3.99 18.23 -11.29
CA VAL A 12 5.31 18.76 -10.86
C VAL A 12 5.20 20.22 -10.46
N VAL A 13 4.57 21.04 -11.31
CA VAL A 13 4.42 22.49 -11.07
C VAL A 13 3.61 22.72 -9.79
N MET A 14 2.49 22.04 -9.61
CA MET A 14 1.66 22.19 -8.41
C MET A 14 2.39 21.73 -7.14
N MET A 15 3.10 20.60 -7.19
CA MET A 15 3.89 20.13 -6.05
C MET A 15 5.02 21.11 -5.68
N PHE A 16 5.63 21.76 -6.68
CA PHE A 16 6.65 22.79 -6.44
C PHE A 16 6.04 24.07 -5.85
N ILE A 17 4.90 24.54 -6.38
CA ILE A 17 4.24 25.76 -5.90
C ILE A 17 3.77 25.60 -4.45
N VAL A 18 3.15 24.45 -4.11
CA VAL A 18 2.57 24.21 -2.78
C VAL A 18 3.64 23.78 -1.77
N GLY A 19 4.53 22.87 -2.15
CA GLY A 19 5.50 22.23 -1.24
C GLY A 19 6.94 22.75 -1.35
N GLY A 20 7.22 23.69 -2.28
CA GLY A 20 8.57 24.18 -2.51
C GLY A 20 9.58 23.06 -2.81
N LYS A 21 10.74 23.13 -2.15
CA LYS A 21 11.79 22.08 -2.30
C LYS A 21 11.33 20.70 -1.84
N GLN A 22 10.51 20.63 -0.78
CA GLN A 22 9.98 19.37 -0.29
C GLN A 22 8.95 18.77 -1.26
N GLY A 23 8.11 19.60 -1.88
CA GLY A 23 7.19 19.15 -2.92
C GLY A 23 7.93 18.54 -4.11
N LEU A 24 9.05 19.12 -4.53
CA LEU A 24 9.88 18.56 -5.59
C LEU A 24 10.53 17.22 -5.17
N ALA A 25 11.02 17.12 -3.93
CA ALA A 25 11.56 15.89 -3.39
C ALA A 25 10.49 14.78 -3.37
N ASN A 26 9.26 15.10 -2.95
CA ASN A 26 8.13 14.16 -2.97
C ASN A 26 7.76 13.72 -4.39
N PHE A 27 7.87 14.62 -5.39
CA PHE A 27 7.68 14.23 -6.78
C PHE A 27 8.75 13.22 -7.25
N PHE A 28 10.01 13.46 -6.91
CA PHE A 28 11.08 12.50 -7.22
C PHE A 28 10.90 11.17 -6.49
N ALA A 29 10.41 11.18 -5.26
CA ALA A 29 10.06 9.95 -4.54
C ALA A 29 8.95 9.17 -5.27
N LEU A 30 7.89 9.86 -5.71
CA LEU A 30 6.82 9.25 -6.51
C LEU A 30 7.34 8.66 -7.81
N ALA A 31 8.16 9.41 -8.55
CA ALA A 31 8.76 8.95 -9.80
C ALA A 31 9.68 7.73 -9.58
N ALA A 32 10.51 7.76 -8.55
CA ALA A 32 11.37 6.64 -8.18
C ALA A 32 10.55 5.40 -7.82
N ASN A 33 9.50 5.53 -7.02
CA ASN A 33 8.61 4.42 -6.68
C ASN A 33 7.91 3.86 -7.92
N ALA A 34 7.46 4.71 -8.84
CA ALA A 34 6.87 4.27 -10.11
C ALA A 34 7.88 3.46 -10.95
N LEU A 35 9.12 3.91 -11.05
CA LEU A 35 10.19 3.19 -11.76
C LEU A 35 10.53 1.85 -11.07
N LEU A 36 10.58 1.82 -9.75
CA LEU A 36 10.79 0.59 -8.98
C LEU A 36 9.64 -0.40 -9.21
N MET A 37 8.40 0.06 -9.24
CA MET A 37 7.23 -0.80 -9.54
C MET A 37 7.27 -1.36 -10.97
N ILE A 38 7.68 -0.56 -11.96
CA ILE A 38 7.89 -1.04 -13.34
C ILE A 38 8.97 -2.13 -13.35
N LEU A 39 10.09 -1.91 -12.66
CA LEU A 39 11.17 -2.89 -12.56
C LEU A 39 10.70 -4.19 -11.88
N VAL A 40 9.90 -4.10 -10.84
CA VAL A 40 9.27 -5.26 -10.17
C VAL A 40 8.45 -6.07 -11.17
N VAL A 41 7.60 -5.42 -11.96
CA VAL A 41 6.77 -6.08 -12.97
C VAL A 41 7.65 -6.78 -14.02
N ILE A 42 8.69 -6.11 -14.52
CA ILE A 42 9.64 -6.68 -15.49
C ILE A 42 10.32 -7.92 -14.91
N LEU A 43 10.80 -7.87 -13.66
CA LEU A 43 11.45 -9.02 -13.02
C LEU A 43 10.48 -10.20 -12.84
N MET A 44 9.24 -9.94 -12.41
CA MET A 44 8.22 -10.99 -12.29
C MET A 44 7.92 -11.61 -13.66
N ALA A 45 7.76 -10.80 -14.70
CA ALA A 45 7.54 -11.25 -16.07
C ALA A 45 8.74 -12.02 -16.66
N SER A 46 9.95 -11.77 -16.16
CA SER A 46 11.18 -12.48 -16.55
C SER A 46 11.35 -13.84 -15.83
N GLY A 47 10.35 -14.26 -15.03
CA GLY A 47 10.36 -15.58 -14.37
C GLY A 47 10.98 -15.60 -12.98
N PHE A 48 11.36 -14.45 -12.40
CA PHE A 48 11.77 -14.40 -10.99
C PHE A 48 10.58 -14.68 -10.07
N ASN A 49 10.85 -15.28 -8.91
CA ASN A 49 9.80 -15.57 -7.94
C ASN A 49 9.10 -14.28 -7.47
N PRO A 50 7.79 -14.09 -7.74
CA PRO A 50 7.08 -12.85 -7.45
C PRO A 50 7.14 -12.44 -5.98
N ILE A 51 7.04 -13.41 -5.05
CA ILE A 51 7.04 -13.13 -3.61
C ILE A 51 8.41 -12.60 -3.16
N ILE A 52 9.51 -13.22 -3.63
CA ILE A 52 10.87 -12.76 -3.28
C ILE A 52 11.11 -11.36 -3.83
N VAL A 53 10.72 -11.12 -5.08
CA VAL A 53 10.84 -9.80 -5.71
C VAL A 53 10.02 -8.77 -4.93
N ALA A 54 8.78 -9.08 -4.56
CA ALA A 54 7.93 -8.17 -3.80
C ALA A 54 8.48 -7.84 -2.41
N VAL A 55 9.07 -8.80 -1.71
CA VAL A 55 9.67 -8.56 -0.38
C VAL A 55 10.91 -7.67 -0.50
N ILE A 56 11.82 -7.97 -1.42
CA ILE A 56 13.06 -7.20 -1.60
C ILE A 56 12.74 -5.77 -2.07
N PHE A 57 11.97 -5.64 -3.14
CA PHE A 57 11.61 -4.33 -3.67
C PHE A 57 10.63 -3.58 -2.78
N GLY A 58 9.76 -4.29 -2.07
CA GLY A 58 8.89 -3.72 -1.06
C GLY A 58 9.67 -3.01 0.04
N LEU A 59 10.76 -3.61 0.52
CA LEU A 59 11.67 -2.98 1.48
C LEU A 59 12.31 -1.71 0.92
N ILE A 60 12.77 -1.74 -0.34
CA ILE A 60 13.39 -0.60 -1.02
C ILE A 60 12.36 0.52 -1.23
N ILE A 61 11.16 0.20 -1.72
CA ILE A 61 10.06 1.15 -1.93
C ILE A 61 9.64 1.78 -0.60
N LEU A 62 9.50 0.97 0.45
CA LEU A 62 9.14 1.46 1.79
C LEU A 62 10.20 2.43 2.33
N ALA A 63 11.48 2.08 2.21
CA ALA A 63 12.58 2.96 2.59
C ALA A 63 12.56 4.26 1.77
N ALA A 64 12.48 4.16 0.43
CA ALA A 64 12.42 5.33 -0.44
C ALA A 64 11.21 6.24 -0.09
N THR A 65 10.03 5.65 0.08
CA THR A 65 8.82 6.39 0.43
C THR A 65 8.99 7.15 1.75
N ILE A 66 9.47 6.50 2.80
CA ILE A 66 9.55 7.13 4.13
C ILE A 66 10.69 8.15 4.20
N PHE A 67 11.89 7.80 3.73
CA PHE A 67 13.06 8.69 3.88
C PHE A 67 13.09 9.87 2.90
N LEU A 68 12.39 9.76 1.75
CA LEU A 68 12.26 10.88 0.82
C LEU A 68 11.06 11.78 1.14
N SER A 69 10.03 11.26 1.82
CA SER A 69 8.83 12.03 2.18
C SER A 69 9.04 12.96 3.38
N THR A 70 10.00 12.69 4.25
CA THR A 70 10.30 13.56 5.39
C THR A 70 11.79 13.74 5.62
N ASN A 71 12.19 15.01 5.85
CA ASN A 71 13.58 15.37 6.15
C ASN A 71 13.95 15.16 7.64
N GLN A 72 12.98 14.81 8.49
CA GLN A 72 13.17 14.66 9.92
C GLN A 72 13.49 13.21 10.27
N LEU A 73 14.73 12.89 10.59
CA LEU A 73 15.15 11.55 11.00
C LEU A 73 14.44 11.05 12.27
N ASN A 74 13.96 11.98 13.12
CA ASN A 74 13.17 11.65 14.30
C ASN A 74 11.81 11.08 13.95
N VAL A 75 11.26 11.42 12.78
CA VAL A 75 10.01 10.91 12.22
C VAL A 75 10.28 9.70 11.35
N ALA A 76 11.21 9.83 10.38
CA ALA A 76 11.50 8.77 9.41
C ALA A 76 11.97 7.47 10.08
N GLY A 77 12.86 7.54 11.07
CA GLY A 77 13.41 6.36 11.71
C GLY A 77 12.36 5.47 12.40
N PRO A 78 11.55 6.00 13.35
CA PRO A 78 10.47 5.24 13.96
C PRO A 78 9.41 4.78 12.95
N ALA A 79 9.04 5.62 11.99
CA ALA A 79 8.10 5.25 10.93
C ALA A 79 8.60 4.04 10.12
N PHE A 80 9.88 4.04 9.72
CA PHE A 80 10.47 2.94 8.98
C PHE A 80 10.52 1.64 9.79
N VAL A 81 10.94 1.71 11.05
CA VAL A 81 11.00 0.52 11.93
C VAL A 81 9.61 -0.08 12.13
N SER A 82 8.60 0.74 12.43
CA SER A 82 7.23 0.25 12.61
C SER A 82 6.64 -0.31 11.30
N ALA A 83 6.87 0.36 10.17
CA ALA A 83 6.43 -0.10 8.88
C ALA A 83 7.07 -1.44 8.48
N LEU A 84 8.35 -1.63 8.79
CA LEU A 84 9.06 -2.88 8.57
C LEU A 84 8.48 -4.03 9.41
N LEU A 85 8.17 -3.78 10.68
CA LEU A 85 7.54 -4.78 11.56
C LEU A 85 6.15 -5.18 11.03
N ILE A 86 5.36 -4.20 10.61
CA ILE A 86 4.04 -4.47 10.02
C ILE A 86 4.17 -5.21 8.69
N MET A 87 5.06 -4.79 7.80
CA MET A 87 5.32 -5.51 6.54
C MET A 87 5.66 -6.98 6.80
N THR A 88 6.52 -7.27 7.77
CA THR A 88 6.90 -8.64 8.12
C THR A 88 5.70 -9.46 8.60
N LEU A 89 4.85 -8.87 9.46
CA LEU A 89 3.62 -9.51 9.93
C LEU A 89 2.63 -9.75 8.79
N LEU A 90 2.50 -8.77 7.88
CA LEU A 90 1.58 -8.86 6.76
C LEU A 90 2.00 -9.90 5.72
N VAL A 91 3.28 -10.14 5.50
CA VAL A 91 3.73 -11.24 4.62
C VAL A 91 3.10 -12.56 5.07
N GLY A 92 3.14 -12.86 6.37
CA GLY A 92 2.50 -14.06 6.93
C GLY A 92 0.97 -14.06 6.74
N LEU A 93 0.32 -12.94 7.05
CA LEU A 93 -1.13 -12.79 6.91
C LEU A 93 -1.58 -12.95 5.44
N ILE A 94 -0.89 -12.29 4.51
CA ILE A 94 -1.21 -12.33 3.07
C ILE A 94 -1.05 -13.76 2.55
N LEU A 95 0.05 -14.44 2.91
CA LEU A 95 0.26 -15.85 2.53
C LEU A 95 -0.91 -16.72 2.96
N VAL A 96 -1.35 -16.61 4.20
CA VAL A 96 -2.48 -17.39 4.72
C VAL A 96 -3.79 -17.04 4.02
N VAL A 97 -4.14 -15.74 3.96
CA VAL A 97 -5.41 -15.30 3.39
C VAL A 97 -5.50 -15.63 1.91
N MET A 98 -4.46 -15.33 1.12
CA MET A 98 -4.49 -15.52 -0.34
C MET A 98 -4.46 -17.00 -0.73
N THR A 99 -3.80 -17.86 0.03
CA THR A 99 -3.84 -19.31 -0.23
C THR A 99 -5.19 -19.92 0.13
N LEU A 100 -5.83 -19.47 1.21
CA LEU A 100 -7.14 -19.98 1.63
C LEU A 100 -8.29 -19.46 0.76
N SER A 101 -8.19 -18.22 0.27
CA SER A 101 -9.26 -17.59 -0.52
C SER A 101 -9.44 -18.19 -1.92
N GLN A 102 -8.40 -18.82 -2.47
CA GLN A 102 -8.39 -19.39 -3.83
C GLN A 102 -8.88 -18.41 -4.92
N THR A 103 -8.66 -17.11 -4.70
CA THR A 103 -9.10 -16.03 -5.62
C THR A 103 -8.13 -15.77 -6.75
N ALA A 104 -7.00 -16.47 -6.80
CA ALA A 104 -6.02 -16.32 -7.86
C ALA A 104 -6.56 -16.78 -9.22
N GLY A 105 -6.24 -16.03 -10.27
CA GLY A 105 -6.68 -16.33 -11.64
C GLY A 105 -7.86 -15.47 -12.08
N PHE A 106 -8.51 -15.89 -13.15
CA PHE A 106 -9.61 -15.19 -13.81
C PHE A 106 -10.96 -15.89 -13.54
N GLY A 107 -12.06 -15.18 -13.79
CA GLY A 107 -13.40 -15.73 -13.72
C GLY A 107 -13.69 -16.76 -14.83
N PRO A 108 -14.82 -17.48 -14.74
CA PRO A 108 -15.19 -18.45 -15.76
C PRO A 108 -15.36 -17.83 -17.15
N GLU A 109 -15.58 -16.52 -17.24
CA GLU A 109 -15.73 -15.80 -18.48
C GLU A 109 -14.42 -15.70 -19.32
N ASP A 110 -13.25 -15.70 -18.62
CA ASP A 110 -11.93 -15.50 -19.25
C ASP A 110 -10.96 -16.65 -19.00
N SER A 111 -11.40 -17.68 -18.22
CA SER A 111 -10.50 -18.62 -17.57
C SER A 111 -9.67 -19.48 -18.52
N GLU A 112 -10.27 -20.07 -19.54
CA GLU A 112 -9.56 -21.07 -20.35
C GLU A 112 -8.42 -20.47 -21.19
N SER A 113 -8.63 -19.29 -21.77
CA SER A 113 -7.61 -18.65 -22.61
C SER A 113 -6.44 -18.10 -21.79
N LEU A 114 -6.74 -17.45 -20.65
CA LEU A 114 -5.74 -16.74 -19.86
C LEU A 114 -5.02 -17.67 -18.88
N GLU A 115 -5.68 -18.68 -18.32
CA GLU A 115 -5.01 -19.70 -17.52
C GLU A 115 -4.07 -20.57 -18.38
N GLY A 116 -4.44 -20.84 -19.61
CA GLY A 116 -3.57 -21.49 -20.60
C GLY A 116 -2.28 -20.69 -20.85
N PHE A 117 -2.35 -19.37 -20.93
CA PHE A 117 -1.17 -18.50 -21.01
C PHE A 117 -0.27 -18.60 -19.78
N SER A 118 -0.83 -18.68 -18.57
CA SER A 118 -0.07 -18.82 -17.33
C SER A 118 0.81 -20.08 -17.31
N VAL A 119 0.25 -21.21 -17.74
CA VAL A 119 1.01 -22.46 -17.83
C VAL A 119 2.10 -22.39 -18.89
N TYR A 120 1.78 -21.77 -20.04
CA TYR A 120 2.68 -21.66 -21.17
C TYR A 120 3.89 -20.77 -20.90
N ILE A 121 3.70 -19.66 -20.15
CA ILE A 121 4.77 -18.71 -19.82
C ILE A 121 5.36 -18.94 -18.41
N GLY A 122 4.92 -19.96 -17.69
CA GLY A 122 5.43 -20.32 -16.37
C GLY A 122 5.09 -19.30 -15.26
N VAL A 123 4.04 -18.50 -15.42
CA VAL A 123 3.61 -17.49 -14.46
C VAL A 123 2.65 -18.08 -13.43
N SER A 124 2.92 -17.88 -12.15
CA SER A 124 2.04 -18.31 -11.06
C SER A 124 1.13 -17.17 -10.60
N PHE A 125 -0.15 -17.20 -10.98
CA PHE A 125 -1.14 -16.20 -10.54
C PHE A 125 -1.27 -16.10 -9.02
N PRO A 126 -1.26 -17.21 -8.23
CA PRO A 126 -1.27 -17.09 -6.77
C PRO A 126 -0.09 -16.29 -6.22
N HIS A 127 1.11 -16.54 -6.73
CA HIS A 127 2.31 -15.80 -6.28
C HIS A 127 2.27 -14.33 -6.70
N ILE A 128 1.72 -14.03 -7.88
CA ILE A 128 1.54 -12.65 -8.33
C ILE A 128 0.53 -11.94 -7.42
N LEU A 129 -0.61 -12.55 -7.12
CA LEU A 129 -1.63 -11.96 -6.27
C LEU A 129 -1.09 -11.66 -4.86
N ILE A 130 -0.31 -12.57 -4.28
CA ILE A 130 0.37 -12.36 -3.00
C ILE A 130 1.34 -11.16 -3.10
N ALA A 131 2.15 -11.14 -4.16
CA ALA A 131 3.14 -10.10 -4.37
C ALA A 131 2.51 -8.71 -4.59
N THR A 132 1.49 -8.61 -5.43
CA THR A 132 0.78 -7.35 -5.70
C THR A 132 0.01 -6.85 -4.48
N THR A 133 -0.58 -7.75 -3.70
CA THR A 133 -1.22 -7.40 -2.42
C THR A 133 -0.21 -6.83 -1.43
N LEU A 134 0.96 -7.45 -1.28
CA LEU A 134 2.02 -6.92 -0.43
C LEU A 134 2.45 -5.52 -0.88
N LEU A 135 2.76 -5.34 -2.16
CA LEU A 135 3.20 -4.05 -2.71
C LEU A 135 2.12 -2.98 -2.60
N GLY A 136 0.86 -3.34 -2.85
CA GLY A 136 -0.28 -2.42 -2.76
C GLY A 136 -0.54 -1.92 -1.33
N THR A 137 -0.18 -2.68 -0.30
CA THR A 137 -0.35 -2.27 1.10
C THR A 137 0.73 -1.30 1.59
N LEU A 138 1.91 -1.26 0.94
CA LEU A 138 3.07 -0.51 1.44
C LEU A 138 2.83 1.00 1.52
N GLY A 139 2.09 1.56 0.55
CA GLY A 139 1.74 2.98 0.55
C GLY A 139 0.94 3.38 1.79
N ALA A 140 -0.11 2.62 2.09
CA ALA A 140 -0.96 2.87 3.25
C ALA A 140 -0.22 2.70 4.58
N ILE A 141 0.68 1.71 4.68
CA ILE A 141 1.55 1.51 5.86
C ILE A 141 2.50 2.70 6.03
N ALA A 142 3.17 3.13 4.97
CA ALA A 142 4.11 4.23 5.02
C ALA A 142 3.43 5.54 5.43
N GLU A 143 2.28 5.85 4.81
CA GLU A 143 1.48 7.04 5.13
C GLU A 143 1.04 7.05 6.59
N ALA A 144 0.44 5.97 7.08
CA ALA A 144 0.00 5.86 8.47
C ALA A 144 1.18 5.96 9.45
N ALA A 145 2.31 5.30 9.16
CA ALA A 145 3.50 5.34 10.00
C ALA A 145 4.11 6.75 10.07
N ILE A 146 4.22 7.45 8.95
CA ILE A 146 4.73 8.83 8.90
C ILE A 146 3.78 9.77 9.65
N ALA A 147 2.46 9.67 9.40
CA ALA A 147 1.46 10.53 10.04
C ALA A 147 1.48 10.40 11.57
N VAL A 148 1.52 9.16 12.08
CA VAL A 148 1.61 8.92 13.53
C VAL A 148 2.93 9.41 14.10
N ALA A 149 4.06 9.09 13.45
CA ALA A 149 5.38 9.49 13.94
C ALA A 149 5.55 11.01 13.94
N ALA A 150 5.07 11.70 12.90
CA ALA A 150 5.10 13.16 12.82
C ALA A 150 4.20 13.81 13.87
N GLY A 151 2.96 13.33 14.01
CA GLY A 151 2.04 13.83 15.01
C GLY A 151 2.57 13.65 16.43
N MET A 152 3.17 12.51 16.75
CA MET A 152 3.78 12.27 18.07
C MET A 152 5.05 13.11 18.29
N ASP A 153 5.85 13.38 17.25
CA ASP A 153 7.03 14.26 17.39
C ASP A 153 6.61 15.72 17.61
N GLU A 154 5.49 16.16 17.04
CA GLU A 154 4.92 17.50 17.23
C GLU A 154 4.37 17.71 18.64
N ILE A 155 3.63 16.74 19.16
CA ILE A 155 2.96 16.83 20.46
C ILE A 155 3.97 16.66 21.64
N LYS A 156 5.05 15.90 21.44
CA LYS A 156 6.12 15.63 22.44
C LYS A 156 5.61 15.44 23.87
N ASP A 157 5.98 16.39 24.74
CA ASP A 157 5.71 16.34 26.19
C ASP A 157 4.29 16.78 26.58
N GLN A 158 3.50 17.33 25.66
CA GLN A 158 2.14 17.80 25.88
C GLN A 158 1.07 16.74 25.56
N ALA A 159 1.50 15.57 25.04
CA ALA A 159 0.59 14.52 24.62
C ALA A 159 -0.13 13.87 25.80
N SER A 160 -1.44 14.13 25.91
CA SER A 160 -2.28 13.28 26.74
C SER A 160 -2.49 11.93 26.05
N SER A 161 -2.63 10.85 26.81
CA SER A 161 -2.99 9.53 26.27
C SER A 161 -4.27 9.55 25.42
N ALA A 162 -5.22 10.43 25.80
CA ALA A 162 -6.46 10.64 25.04
C ALA A 162 -6.20 11.31 23.68
N GLY A 163 -5.34 12.33 23.62
CA GLY A 163 -5.00 13.01 22.36
C GLY A 163 -4.29 12.09 21.36
N ILE A 164 -3.36 11.27 21.83
CA ILE A 164 -2.70 10.26 20.95
C ILE A 164 -3.72 9.28 20.39
N LYS A 165 -4.67 8.82 21.21
CA LYS A 165 -5.71 7.88 20.81
C LYS A 165 -6.67 8.50 19.78
N GLN A 166 -7.06 9.75 19.98
CA GLN A 166 -7.91 10.48 19.05
C GLN A 166 -7.21 10.67 17.71
N MET A 167 -5.96 11.14 17.69
CA MET A 167 -5.15 11.27 16.47
C MET A 167 -5.08 9.93 15.70
N GLY A 168 -4.84 8.83 16.41
CA GLY A 168 -4.83 7.50 15.81
C GLY A 168 -6.16 7.13 15.14
N HIS A 169 -7.29 7.42 15.79
CA HIS A 169 -8.61 7.19 15.21
C HIS A 169 -8.87 8.04 13.95
N GLU A 170 -8.44 9.29 13.95
CA GLU A 170 -8.57 10.18 12.79
C GLU A 170 -7.75 9.69 11.59
N ILE A 171 -6.49 9.27 11.84
CA ILE A 171 -5.62 8.69 10.80
C ILE A 171 -6.25 7.41 10.22
N ILE A 172 -6.72 6.50 11.08
CA ILE A 172 -7.38 5.27 10.63
C ILE A 172 -8.63 5.62 9.82
N GLY A 173 -9.50 6.50 10.32
CA GLY A 173 -10.75 6.87 9.64
C GLY A 173 -10.51 7.47 8.25
N THR A 174 -9.53 8.36 8.13
CA THR A 174 -9.17 8.98 6.85
C THR A 174 -8.61 7.94 5.87
N ALA A 175 -7.68 7.09 6.32
CA ALA A 175 -7.09 6.06 5.49
C ALA A 175 -8.13 5.03 5.03
N LEU A 176 -9.06 4.62 5.90
CA LEU A 176 -10.18 3.74 5.56
C LEU A 176 -11.01 4.31 4.41
N ASN A 177 -11.44 5.56 4.54
CA ASN A 177 -12.23 6.22 3.50
C ASN A 177 -11.46 6.29 2.18
N THR A 178 -10.18 6.68 2.21
CA THR A 178 -9.34 6.76 1.01
C THR A 178 -9.23 5.40 0.31
N LEU A 179 -8.97 4.33 1.06
CA LEU A 179 -8.85 2.98 0.51
C LEU A 179 -10.16 2.49 -0.10
N PHE A 180 -11.30 2.67 0.60
CA PHE A 180 -12.60 2.24 0.08
C PHE A 180 -13.06 3.08 -1.11
N PHE A 181 -12.91 4.39 -1.08
CA PHE A 181 -13.27 5.22 -2.23
C PHE A 181 -12.36 4.94 -3.42
N GLY A 182 -11.07 4.69 -3.20
CA GLY A 182 -10.14 4.24 -4.24
C GLY A 182 -10.57 2.94 -4.89
N PHE A 183 -10.98 1.95 -4.07
CA PHE A 183 -11.50 0.68 -4.54
C PHE A 183 -12.78 0.86 -5.37
N PHE A 184 -13.81 1.49 -4.81
CA PHE A 184 -15.08 1.68 -5.54
C PHE A 184 -14.93 2.54 -6.80
N GLY A 185 -14.07 3.57 -6.75
CA GLY A 185 -13.77 4.39 -7.92
C GLY A 185 -13.04 3.61 -9.02
N GLY A 186 -12.01 2.86 -8.66
CA GLY A 186 -11.25 2.02 -9.59
C GLY A 186 -12.07 0.89 -10.21
N PHE A 187 -12.97 0.29 -9.42
CA PHE A 187 -13.82 -0.83 -9.84
C PHE A 187 -15.20 -0.42 -10.38
N SER A 188 -15.49 0.87 -10.50
CA SER A 188 -16.78 1.36 -10.98
C SER A 188 -17.18 0.79 -12.34
N SER A 189 -16.25 0.64 -13.28
CA SER A 189 -16.48 0.03 -14.60
C SER A 189 -16.85 -1.45 -14.52
N LEU A 190 -16.23 -2.19 -13.61
CA LEU A 190 -16.54 -3.60 -13.36
C LEU A 190 -17.95 -3.76 -12.77
N PHE A 191 -18.34 -2.90 -11.84
CA PHE A 191 -19.72 -2.91 -11.30
C PHE A 191 -20.76 -2.61 -12.37
N ILE A 192 -20.49 -1.66 -13.26
CA ILE A 192 -21.39 -1.36 -14.41
C ILE A 192 -21.49 -2.58 -15.33
N TRP A 193 -20.38 -3.27 -15.57
CA TRP A 193 -20.34 -4.48 -16.37
C TRP A 193 -21.15 -5.62 -15.75
N PHE A 194 -21.01 -5.88 -14.46
CA PHE A 194 -21.83 -6.85 -13.72
C PHE A 194 -23.32 -6.50 -13.78
N ALA A 195 -23.67 -5.23 -13.61
CA ALA A 195 -25.05 -4.78 -13.74
C ALA A 195 -25.61 -5.00 -15.16
N SER A 196 -24.80 -4.74 -16.19
CA SER A 196 -25.16 -4.98 -17.59
C SER A 196 -25.40 -6.46 -17.91
N LEU A 197 -24.61 -7.34 -17.30
CA LEU A 197 -24.76 -8.80 -17.40
C LEU A 197 -25.86 -9.36 -16.49
N ARG A 198 -26.50 -8.49 -15.67
CA ARG A 198 -27.53 -8.88 -14.69
C ARG A 198 -27.05 -9.95 -13.70
N TYR A 199 -25.81 -9.88 -13.30
CA TYR A 199 -25.27 -10.82 -12.33
C TYR A 199 -25.99 -10.67 -10.99
N PRO A 200 -26.46 -11.77 -10.37
CA PRO A 200 -26.96 -11.73 -9.00
C PRO A 200 -25.82 -11.40 -8.05
N PHE A 201 -26.13 -10.79 -6.92
CA PHE A 201 -25.13 -10.39 -5.91
C PHE A 201 -24.21 -11.53 -5.49
N SER A 202 -24.76 -12.75 -5.38
CA SER A 202 -23.97 -13.97 -5.08
C SER A 202 -22.88 -14.25 -6.11
N GLN A 203 -23.11 -13.94 -7.37
CA GLN A 203 -22.11 -14.14 -8.43
C GLN A 203 -21.04 -13.06 -8.38
N VAL A 204 -21.42 -11.81 -8.08
CA VAL A 204 -20.48 -10.70 -7.92
C VAL A 204 -19.50 -10.97 -6.76
N ILE A 205 -19.99 -11.38 -5.59
CA ILE A 205 -19.14 -11.64 -4.41
C ILE A 205 -18.31 -12.94 -4.52
N ASN A 206 -18.53 -13.74 -5.54
CA ASN A 206 -17.72 -14.91 -5.86
C ASN A 206 -16.86 -14.74 -7.12
N ASN A 207 -16.91 -13.56 -7.75
CA ASN A 207 -16.04 -13.26 -8.88
C ASN A 207 -14.59 -13.10 -8.42
N LYS A 208 -13.67 -13.85 -8.99
CA LYS A 208 -12.27 -13.91 -8.56
C LYS A 208 -11.57 -12.54 -8.59
N ILE A 209 -11.80 -11.74 -9.64
CA ILE A 209 -11.19 -10.41 -9.79
C ILE A 209 -11.70 -9.50 -8.67
N PHE A 210 -13.03 -9.44 -8.50
CA PHE A 210 -13.64 -8.60 -7.47
C PHE A 210 -13.19 -8.98 -6.06
N VAL A 211 -13.20 -10.28 -5.74
CA VAL A 211 -12.81 -10.76 -4.40
C VAL A 211 -11.32 -10.57 -4.16
N GLY A 212 -10.48 -10.80 -5.17
CA GLY A 212 -9.03 -10.57 -5.06
C GLY A 212 -8.71 -9.12 -4.67
N GLU A 213 -9.32 -8.16 -5.35
CA GLU A 213 -9.12 -6.74 -5.06
C GLU A 213 -9.76 -6.31 -3.74
N LEU A 214 -10.96 -6.82 -3.42
CA LEU A 214 -11.58 -6.55 -2.13
C LEU A 214 -10.71 -7.06 -0.96
N LEU A 215 -10.14 -8.25 -1.07
CA LEU A 215 -9.21 -8.79 -0.08
C LEU A 215 -7.96 -7.93 0.06
N GLN A 216 -7.40 -7.43 -1.06
CA GLN A 216 -6.26 -6.52 -1.03
C GLN A 216 -6.58 -5.24 -0.25
N VAL A 217 -7.75 -4.65 -0.48
CA VAL A 217 -8.20 -3.46 0.26
C VAL A 217 -8.40 -3.77 1.74
N LEU A 218 -9.06 -4.88 2.08
CA LEU A 218 -9.28 -5.28 3.47
C LEU A 218 -7.96 -5.54 4.21
N ILE A 219 -6.98 -6.17 3.55
CA ILE A 219 -5.63 -6.35 4.10
C ILE A 219 -4.95 -5.00 4.31
N SER A 220 -5.08 -4.05 3.37
CA SER A 220 -4.55 -2.70 3.53
C SER A 220 -5.18 -1.95 4.71
N VAL A 221 -6.48 -2.13 4.92
CA VAL A 221 -7.20 -1.61 6.09
C VAL A 221 -6.64 -2.19 7.39
N ILE A 222 -6.48 -3.50 7.46
CA ILE A 222 -5.88 -4.19 8.62
C ILE A 222 -4.45 -3.68 8.84
N ALA A 223 -3.68 -3.50 7.78
CA ALA A 223 -2.33 -2.95 7.83
C ALA A 223 -2.30 -1.57 8.50
N VAL A 224 -3.17 -0.64 8.10
CA VAL A 224 -3.27 0.69 8.70
C VAL A 224 -3.65 0.62 10.17
N ILE A 225 -4.69 -0.18 10.50
CA ILE A 225 -5.14 -0.35 11.89
C ILE A 225 -4.01 -0.86 12.80
N LEU A 226 -3.17 -1.77 12.31
CA LEU A 226 -2.03 -2.29 13.05
C LEU A 226 -0.84 -1.33 13.07
N THR A 227 -0.65 -0.55 12.02
CA THR A 227 0.45 0.41 11.91
C THR A 227 0.35 1.52 12.95
N VAL A 228 -0.85 2.04 13.22
CA VAL A 228 -1.06 3.13 14.18
C VAL A 228 -0.56 2.77 15.58
N PRO A 229 -1.02 1.71 16.26
CA PRO A 229 -0.52 1.34 17.58
C PRO A 229 0.94 0.91 17.58
N MET A 230 1.42 0.24 16.51
CA MET A 230 2.81 -0.17 16.39
C MET A 230 3.74 1.05 16.32
N THR A 231 3.42 2.04 15.50
CA THR A 231 4.22 3.27 15.38
C THR A 231 4.17 4.07 16.67
N THR A 232 3.01 4.17 17.30
CA THR A 232 2.87 4.80 18.62
C THR A 232 3.79 4.16 19.67
N TRP A 233 3.84 2.83 19.71
CA TRP A 233 4.71 2.09 20.63
C TRP A 233 6.20 2.31 20.32
N VAL A 234 6.61 2.25 19.03
CA VAL A 234 8.00 2.46 18.61
C VAL A 234 8.48 3.88 18.95
N VAL A 235 7.66 4.91 18.72
CA VAL A 235 7.98 6.30 19.04
C VAL A 235 8.09 6.48 20.55
N ALA A 236 7.13 5.97 21.32
CA ALA A 236 7.12 6.08 22.79
C ALA A 236 8.36 5.42 23.44
N THR A 237 8.74 4.23 22.96
CA THR A 237 9.93 3.53 23.48
C THR A 237 11.21 4.29 23.16
N ARG A 238 11.31 4.91 22.00
CA ARG A 238 12.48 5.70 21.59
C ARG A 238 12.61 6.99 22.41
N HIS A 239 11.49 7.66 22.71
CA HIS A 239 11.50 8.84 23.60
C HIS A 239 11.90 8.47 25.03
N ALA A 240 11.46 7.33 25.55
CA ALA A 240 11.84 6.85 26.88
C ALA A 240 13.34 6.54 27.00
N HIS A 241 13.99 6.05 25.94
CA HIS A 241 15.44 5.85 25.93
C HIS A 241 16.24 7.16 25.91
N ARG A 242 15.83 8.13 25.08
CA ARG A 242 16.51 9.44 24.99
C ARG A 242 16.43 10.28 26.27
N ARG A 243 15.45 10.04 27.13
CA ARG A 243 15.34 10.73 28.45
C ARG A 243 16.27 10.14 29.52
N LYS A 244 16.87 8.98 29.25
CA LYS A 244 17.78 8.31 30.19
C LYS A 244 19.26 8.55 29.87
N GLU A 245 19.56 9.10 28.71
CA GLU A 245 20.87 9.59 28.30
C GLU A 245 21.03 11.09 28.61
#